data_69f4e4faa02020676f618e3cdbbd5121
#
_entry.id   69f4e4faa02020676f618e3cdbbd5121
#
_cell.length_a   1.000
_cell.length_b   1.000
_cell.length_c   1.000
_cell.angle_alpha   90.00
_cell.angle_beta   90.00
_cell.angle_gamma   90.00
#
_symmetry.space_group_name_H-M   'P 1'
#
loop_
_entity.id
_entity.type
_entity.pdbx_description
1 polymer ?
#
loop_
_entity_poly.entity_id
_entity_poly.type
_entity_poly.pdbx_seq_one_letter_code
_entity_poly.pdbx_strand_id
1 'polypeptide(L)'
;MRRALATLTMVFALALPAHAERPRPLGWAMDAMRAGSWDNAALIARRDGAVAVDVIEWHRLRAGRGTYAEVTDFLSRRPDWPGEAYLRRQSEEAVIREGDKAILDFFTGQGPQTPEGVLAHAAALLRADRLGEAQARLVLAWRTLPMSGNDQAKFIDAHGPLLKPHHAARLDEMLWQREHAEARQMFDLVSDADKALAEARIALQNLDGDVNALIDALPASKAGDPGLQADRFEWRIRKGYGDSAKDLMLSQSVSAAALGQPAAWANRRRALARTLATGTLGKWNIDVSRHARECLAPTDYM
;
A
#
# COMPACT_ATOMS: atom_id res chain seq x y z
N MET A 1 39.55 24.68 -80.11
CA MET A 1 39.23 25.62 -79.03
C MET A 1 37.80 25.32 -78.57
N ARG A 2 37.58 24.63 -77.49
CA ARG A 2 36.26 24.44 -76.84
C ARG A 2 36.44 24.73 -75.33
N ARG A 3 35.84 25.87 -74.88
CA ARG A 3 35.83 26.27 -73.45
C ARG A 3 34.71 25.50 -72.75
N ALA A 4 35.03 24.73 -71.75
CA ALA A 4 34.06 24.15 -70.83
C ALA A 4 33.78 25.14 -69.70
N LEU A 5 32.53 25.57 -69.56
CA LEU A 5 32.02 26.33 -68.40
C LEU A 5 31.68 25.33 -67.29
N ALA A 6 32.36 25.43 -66.16
CA ALA A 6 31.99 24.69 -64.95
C ALA A 6 31.05 25.58 -64.13
N THR A 7 29.81 25.13 -64.01
CA THR A 7 28.80 25.75 -63.14
C THR A 7 28.94 25.24 -61.73
N LEU A 8 29.36 26.09 -60.77
CA LEU A 8 29.47 25.77 -59.37
C LEU A 8 28.09 26.02 -58.70
N THR A 9 27.41 24.93 -58.38
CA THR A 9 26.11 25.01 -57.65
C THR A 9 26.40 25.12 -56.16
N MET A 10 26.19 26.28 -55.57
CA MET A 10 26.35 26.56 -54.14
C MET A 10 25.06 26.12 -53.41
N VAL A 11 25.10 25.00 -52.68
CA VAL A 11 24.00 24.52 -51.85
C VAL A 11 24.02 25.33 -50.54
N PHE A 12 23.08 26.24 -50.38
CA PHE A 12 22.82 26.90 -49.10
C PHE A 12 22.04 25.94 -48.18
N ALA A 13 22.73 25.31 -47.24
CA ALA A 13 22.08 24.61 -46.17
C ALA A 13 21.45 25.63 -45.21
N LEU A 14 20.12 25.79 -45.27
CA LEU A 14 19.34 26.49 -44.27
C LEU A 14 19.39 25.74 -42.97
N ALA A 15 20.33 26.08 -42.08
CA ALA A 15 20.30 25.67 -40.70
C ALA A 15 19.10 26.31 -40.02
N LEU A 16 18.00 25.56 -39.88
CA LEU A 16 16.90 25.94 -39.02
C LEU A 16 17.44 26.06 -37.59
N PRO A 17 17.25 27.21 -36.89
CA PRO A 17 17.63 27.27 -35.49
C PRO A 17 16.84 26.22 -34.72
N ALA A 18 17.53 25.24 -34.13
CA ALA A 18 16.95 24.39 -33.14
C ALA A 18 16.46 25.33 -32.02
N HIS A 19 15.15 25.50 -31.89
CA HIS A 19 14.56 26.15 -30.75
C HIS A 19 14.83 25.21 -29.55
N ALA A 20 15.96 25.41 -28.90
CA ALA A 20 16.14 24.88 -27.54
C ALA A 20 15.00 25.47 -26.72
N GLU A 21 14.02 24.65 -26.35
CA GLU A 21 12.98 25.06 -25.40
C GLU A 21 13.68 25.66 -24.20
N ARG A 22 13.42 26.94 -23.95
CA ARG A 22 13.96 27.61 -22.77
C ARG A 22 13.45 26.82 -21.56
N PRO A 23 14.34 26.37 -20.65
CA PRO A 23 13.91 25.66 -19.46
C PRO A 23 12.85 26.51 -18.76
N ARG A 24 11.65 25.94 -18.58
CA ARG A 24 10.58 26.64 -17.87
C ARG A 24 11.01 26.89 -16.42
N PRO A 25 10.62 28.02 -15.81
CA PRO A 25 10.96 28.34 -14.42
C PRO A 25 10.63 27.22 -13.45
N LEU A 26 9.53 26.45 -13.67
CA LEU A 26 9.20 25.27 -12.87
C LEU A 26 10.33 24.20 -12.87
N GLY A 27 11.02 24.00 -14.00
CA GLY A 27 12.16 23.08 -14.05
C GLY A 27 13.26 23.48 -13.06
N TRP A 28 13.63 24.77 -13.04
CA TRP A 28 14.61 25.30 -12.09
C TRP A 28 14.12 25.28 -10.64
N ALA A 29 12.82 25.51 -10.43
CA ALA A 29 12.20 25.39 -9.12
C ALA A 29 12.28 23.95 -8.59
N MET A 30 12.03 22.95 -9.45
CA MET A 30 12.17 21.53 -9.11
C MET A 30 13.61 21.16 -8.78
N ASP A 31 14.60 21.74 -9.46
CA ASP A 31 16.02 21.51 -9.15
C ASP A 31 16.40 22.13 -7.80
N ALA A 32 15.95 23.37 -7.53
CA ALA A 32 16.14 24.01 -6.22
C ALA A 32 15.49 23.21 -5.09
N MET A 33 14.29 22.66 -5.31
CA MET A 33 13.58 21.79 -4.39
C MET A 33 14.39 20.50 -4.10
N ARG A 34 14.90 19.82 -5.13
CA ARG A 34 15.75 18.62 -4.97
C ARG A 34 17.02 18.91 -4.19
N ALA A 35 17.54 20.12 -4.32
CA ALA A 35 18.67 20.62 -3.52
C ALA A 35 18.29 21.04 -2.09
N GLY A 36 17.03 20.88 -1.68
CA GLY A 36 16.53 21.25 -0.34
C GLY A 36 16.28 22.75 -0.15
N SER A 37 16.43 23.56 -1.20
CA SER A 37 16.25 25.04 -1.15
C SER A 37 14.78 25.41 -1.40
N TRP A 38 13.91 25.10 -0.47
CA TRP A 38 12.46 25.25 -0.61
C TRP A 38 11.98 26.68 -0.87
N ASP A 39 12.55 27.65 -0.14
CA ASP A 39 12.17 29.07 -0.31
C ASP A 39 12.56 29.58 -1.68
N ASN A 40 13.76 29.21 -2.16
CA ASN A 40 14.21 29.55 -3.51
C ASN A 40 13.36 28.85 -4.57
N ALA A 41 13.00 27.58 -4.36
CA ALA A 41 12.10 26.85 -5.26
C ALA A 41 10.74 27.57 -5.39
N ALA A 42 10.14 27.97 -4.27
CA ALA A 42 8.89 28.73 -4.26
C ALA A 42 9.01 30.08 -4.97
N LEU A 43 10.11 30.80 -4.75
CA LEU A 43 10.37 32.08 -5.41
C LEU A 43 10.50 31.92 -6.95
N ILE A 44 11.21 30.91 -7.40
CA ILE A 44 11.39 30.62 -8.84
C ILE A 44 10.05 30.21 -9.46
N ALA A 45 9.26 29.36 -8.77
CA ALA A 45 7.98 28.85 -9.26
C ALA A 45 6.97 29.97 -9.54
N ARG A 46 7.00 31.07 -8.77
CA ARG A 46 6.13 32.25 -9.00
C ARG A 46 6.23 32.83 -10.41
N ARG A 47 7.38 32.64 -11.09
CA ARG A 47 7.59 33.10 -12.47
C ARG A 47 6.84 32.26 -13.50
N ASP A 48 6.38 31.08 -13.14
CA ASP A 48 5.65 30.14 -14.01
C ASP A 48 4.16 30.03 -13.60
N GLY A 49 3.70 30.91 -12.72
CA GLY A 49 2.30 31.05 -12.31
C GLY A 49 1.88 30.22 -11.12
N ALA A 50 0.60 30.34 -10.76
CA ALA A 50 0.05 29.77 -9.52
C ALA A 50 0.16 28.23 -9.44
N VAL A 51 -0.05 27.55 -10.57
CA VAL A 51 0.04 26.07 -10.60
C VAL A 51 1.45 25.59 -10.29
N ALA A 52 2.48 26.29 -10.78
CA ALA A 52 3.87 25.96 -10.48
C ALA A 52 4.18 26.17 -8.99
N VAL A 53 3.63 27.21 -8.38
CA VAL A 53 3.73 27.44 -6.93
C VAL A 53 3.07 26.28 -6.17
N ASP A 54 1.85 25.88 -6.53
CA ASP A 54 1.14 24.76 -5.92
C ASP A 54 1.90 23.44 -6.05
N VAL A 55 2.57 23.18 -7.16
CA VAL A 55 3.43 21.99 -7.33
C VAL A 55 4.57 21.97 -6.31
N ILE A 56 5.28 23.09 -6.14
CA ILE A 56 6.38 23.18 -5.16
C ILE A 56 5.85 23.09 -3.73
N GLU A 57 4.75 23.76 -3.43
CA GLU A 57 4.09 23.67 -2.12
C GLU A 57 3.67 22.24 -1.79
N TRP A 58 2.99 21.56 -2.73
CA TRP A 58 2.60 20.17 -2.60
C TRP A 58 3.78 19.24 -2.29
N HIS A 59 4.90 19.41 -2.97
CA HIS A 59 6.11 18.66 -2.68
C HIS A 59 6.66 18.97 -1.28
N ARG A 60 6.64 20.23 -0.85
CA ARG A 60 7.09 20.66 0.47
C ARG A 60 6.24 20.04 1.58
N LEU A 61 4.92 20.09 1.42
CA LEU A 61 3.98 19.51 2.38
C LEU A 61 4.12 17.98 2.45
N ARG A 62 4.29 17.32 1.30
CA ARG A 62 4.56 15.88 1.25
C ARG A 62 5.91 15.48 1.85
N ALA A 63 6.83 16.38 1.97
CA ALA A 63 8.09 16.17 2.69
C ALA A 63 7.95 16.45 4.21
N GLY A 64 6.74 16.63 4.73
CA GLY A 64 6.48 16.93 6.14
C GLY A 64 6.94 18.32 6.57
N ARG A 65 7.10 19.25 5.62
CA ARG A 65 7.63 20.61 5.88
C ARG A 65 6.53 21.68 5.85
N GLY A 66 5.37 21.35 6.39
CA GLY A 66 4.25 22.28 6.51
C GLY A 66 3.81 22.47 7.94
N THR A 67 3.23 23.64 8.22
CA THR A 67 2.42 23.86 9.42
C THR A 67 1.00 23.32 9.20
N TYR A 68 0.25 23.12 10.27
CA TYR A 68 -1.18 22.75 10.20
C TYR A 68 -1.97 23.72 9.32
N ALA A 69 -1.75 25.03 9.48
CA ALA A 69 -2.45 26.04 8.70
C ALA A 69 -2.16 25.96 7.19
N GLU A 70 -0.90 25.75 6.80
CA GLU A 70 -0.52 25.59 5.40
C GLU A 70 -1.11 24.31 4.79
N VAL A 71 -1.11 23.21 5.53
CA VAL A 71 -1.68 21.94 5.10
C VAL A 71 -3.19 22.06 4.88
N THR A 72 -3.91 22.64 5.83
CA THR A 72 -5.37 22.79 5.74
C THR A 72 -5.77 23.77 4.65
N ASP A 73 -5.03 24.86 4.47
CA ASP A 73 -5.22 25.80 3.36
C ASP A 73 -5.02 25.12 2.01
N PHE A 74 -3.92 24.37 1.82
CA PHE A 74 -3.65 23.65 0.59
C PHE A 74 -4.75 22.64 0.27
N LEU A 75 -5.15 21.80 1.23
CA LEU A 75 -6.21 20.81 1.05
C LEU A 75 -7.57 21.44 0.71
N SER A 76 -7.86 22.61 1.28
CA SER A 76 -9.07 23.38 0.97
C SER A 76 -9.06 23.95 -0.45
N ARG A 77 -7.92 24.50 -0.89
CA ARG A 77 -7.75 25.09 -2.24
C ARG A 77 -7.65 24.05 -3.34
N ARG A 78 -7.17 22.86 -3.01
CA ARG A 78 -6.83 21.79 -3.97
C ARG A 78 -7.38 20.42 -3.53
N PRO A 79 -8.71 20.27 -3.37
CA PRO A 79 -9.30 19.02 -2.85
C PRO A 79 -9.06 17.81 -3.74
N ASP A 80 -8.86 18.02 -5.06
CA ASP A 80 -8.65 16.93 -6.03
C ASP A 80 -7.18 16.73 -6.39
N TRP A 81 -6.24 17.25 -5.59
CA TRP A 81 -4.82 17.14 -5.91
C TRP A 81 -4.31 15.71 -5.68
N PRO A 82 -3.48 15.15 -6.58
CA PRO A 82 -3.06 13.76 -6.49
C PRO A 82 -2.24 13.48 -5.23
N GLY A 83 -2.45 12.31 -4.63
CA GLY A 83 -1.68 11.86 -3.48
C GLY A 83 -2.04 12.53 -2.15
N GLU A 84 -3.28 12.98 -1.99
CA GLU A 84 -3.80 13.58 -0.75
C GLU A 84 -3.55 12.70 0.48
N ALA A 85 -3.82 11.40 0.39
CA ALA A 85 -3.62 10.48 1.52
C ALA A 85 -2.17 10.49 2.03
N TYR A 86 -1.19 10.50 1.11
CA TYR A 86 0.21 10.59 1.50
C TYR A 86 0.56 11.95 2.13
N LEU A 87 0.05 13.05 1.57
CA LEU A 87 0.24 14.39 2.14
C LEU A 87 -0.33 14.46 3.56
N ARG A 88 -1.55 13.99 3.77
CA ARG A 88 -2.18 13.94 5.10
C ARG A 88 -1.34 13.15 6.09
N ARG A 89 -0.86 11.96 5.70
CA ARG A 89 0.02 11.15 6.54
C ARG A 89 1.28 11.90 6.97
N GLN A 90 1.95 12.58 6.03
CA GLN A 90 3.18 13.34 6.32
C GLN A 90 2.92 14.59 7.18
N SER A 91 1.68 15.02 7.29
CA SER A 91 1.28 16.21 8.05
C SER A 91 0.79 15.88 9.46
N GLU A 92 0.59 14.60 9.80
CA GLU A 92 -0.02 14.20 11.10
C GLU A 92 0.76 14.75 12.29
N GLU A 93 2.09 14.76 12.24
CA GLU A 93 2.92 15.32 13.31
C GLU A 93 2.66 16.82 13.54
N ALA A 94 2.50 17.60 12.47
CA ALA A 94 2.17 19.02 12.58
C ALA A 94 0.77 19.24 13.18
N VAL A 95 -0.20 18.40 12.79
CA VAL A 95 -1.57 18.42 13.32
C VAL A 95 -1.62 18.11 14.82
N ILE A 96 -0.87 17.09 15.25
CA ILE A 96 -0.84 16.66 16.66
C ILE A 96 -0.37 17.79 17.59
N ARG A 97 0.54 18.63 17.13
CA ARG A 97 1.08 19.77 17.93
C ARG A 97 0.07 20.89 18.18
N GLU A 98 -0.99 20.98 17.36
CA GLU A 98 -1.99 22.07 17.47
C GLU A 98 -3.09 21.79 18.51
N GLY A 99 -3.17 20.56 19.04
CA GLY A 99 -4.11 20.17 20.07
C GLY A 99 -5.43 19.59 19.56
N ASP A 100 -6.33 19.29 20.50
CA ASP A 100 -7.49 18.44 20.29
C ASP A 100 -8.43 18.91 19.18
N LYS A 101 -8.72 20.20 19.12
CA LYS A 101 -9.62 20.73 18.08
C LYS A 101 -9.08 20.47 16.68
N ALA A 102 -7.81 20.76 16.45
CA ALA A 102 -7.17 20.56 15.17
C ALA A 102 -7.12 19.05 14.80
N ILE A 103 -6.81 18.19 15.78
CA ILE A 103 -6.79 16.74 15.64
C ILE A 103 -8.17 16.23 15.22
N LEU A 104 -9.23 16.59 15.93
CA LEU A 104 -10.59 16.15 15.64
C LEU A 104 -11.07 16.64 14.28
N ASP A 105 -10.82 17.90 13.95
CA ASP A 105 -11.21 18.49 12.67
C ASP A 105 -10.46 17.82 11.49
N PHE A 106 -9.13 17.64 11.61
CA PHE A 106 -8.30 17.08 10.54
C PHE A 106 -8.62 15.62 10.23
N PHE A 107 -8.89 14.81 11.26
CA PHE A 107 -9.19 13.39 11.10
C PHE A 107 -10.69 13.10 10.86
N THR A 108 -11.51 14.14 10.71
CA THR A 108 -12.91 13.97 10.27
C THR A 108 -12.96 13.41 8.86
N GLY A 109 -13.66 12.30 8.67
CA GLY A 109 -13.81 11.61 7.38
C GLY A 109 -12.61 10.74 6.96
N GLN A 110 -11.38 11.17 7.22
CA GLN A 110 -10.18 10.39 6.95
C GLN A 110 -9.37 10.20 8.24
N GLY A 111 -9.35 8.99 8.77
CA GLY A 111 -8.62 8.69 10.00
C GLY A 111 -7.10 8.79 9.86
N PRO A 112 -6.40 8.83 11.00
CA PRO A 112 -4.94 8.85 11.02
C PRO A 112 -4.33 7.59 10.41
N GLN A 113 -3.14 7.75 9.83
CA GLN A 113 -2.39 6.71 9.12
C GLN A 113 -1.05 6.38 9.81
N THR A 114 -0.71 7.11 10.89
CA THR A 114 0.49 6.83 11.70
C THR A 114 0.09 6.36 13.10
N PRO A 115 0.93 5.54 13.78
CA PRO A 115 0.69 5.12 15.15
C PRO A 115 0.48 6.30 16.11
N GLU A 116 1.32 7.32 16.01
CA GLU A 116 1.22 8.53 16.81
C GLU A 116 -0.08 9.28 16.53
N GLY A 117 -0.46 9.41 15.26
CA GLY A 117 -1.73 10.03 14.86
C GLY A 117 -2.93 9.31 15.45
N VAL A 118 -2.91 7.97 15.45
CA VAL A 118 -3.98 7.15 16.04
C VAL A 118 -4.08 7.38 17.53
N LEU A 119 -2.97 7.34 18.26
CA LEU A 119 -2.97 7.55 19.72
C LEU A 119 -3.43 8.97 20.06
N ALA A 120 -2.95 9.99 19.36
CA ALA A 120 -3.36 11.38 19.57
C ALA A 120 -4.85 11.58 19.27
N HIS A 121 -5.35 11.01 18.15
CA HIS A 121 -6.77 11.09 17.79
C HIS A 121 -7.65 10.38 18.81
N ALA A 122 -7.27 9.18 19.26
CA ALA A 122 -8.00 8.45 20.27
C ALA A 122 -8.05 9.23 21.60
N ALA A 123 -6.92 9.84 22.01
CA ALA A 123 -6.88 10.68 23.22
C ALA A 123 -7.78 11.92 23.10
N ALA A 124 -7.80 12.60 21.94
CA ALA A 124 -8.69 13.73 21.69
C ALA A 124 -10.17 13.31 21.71
N LEU A 125 -10.50 12.16 21.12
CA LEU A 125 -11.86 11.59 21.17
C LEU A 125 -12.29 11.26 22.61
N LEU A 126 -11.39 10.69 23.42
CA LEU A 126 -11.68 10.39 24.85
C LEU A 126 -11.95 11.68 25.65
N ARG A 127 -11.17 12.75 25.42
CA ARG A 127 -11.41 14.04 26.05
C ARG A 127 -12.70 14.73 25.59
N ALA A 128 -13.20 14.35 24.41
CA ALA A 128 -14.48 14.80 23.86
C ALA A 128 -15.65 13.85 24.21
N ASP A 129 -15.49 12.93 25.18
CA ASP A 129 -16.49 11.94 25.61
C ASP A 129 -16.97 10.99 24.50
N ARG A 130 -16.16 10.79 23.43
CA ARG A 130 -16.45 9.92 22.27
C ARG A 130 -15.78 8.54 22.42
N LEU A 131 -16.03 7.86 23.55
CA LEU A 131 -15.37 6.60 23.94
C LEU A 131 -15.47 5.51 22.84
N GLY A 132 -16.66 5.29 22.27
CA GLY A 132 -16.87 4.23 21.28
C GLY A 132 -16.04 4.43 20.02
N GLU A 133 -15.91 5.68 19.55
CA GLU A 133 -15.09 6.01 18.38
C GLU A 133 -13.61 5.87 18.67
N ALA A 134 -13.15 6.28 19.84
CA ALA A 134 -11.77 6.09 20.27
C ALA A 134 -11.39 4.60 20.28
N GLN A 135 -12.23 3.76 20.89
CA GLN A 135 -12.01 2.32 20.96
C GLN A 135 -12.01 1.67 19.56
N ALA A 136 -12.98 2.01 18.71
CA ALA A 136 -13.04 1.51 17.35
C ALA A 136 -11.78 1.88 16.55
N ARG A 137 -11.31 3.12 16.69
CA ARG A 137 -10.11 3.61 16.01
C ARG A 137 -8.85 2.88 16.47
N LEU A 138 -8.70 2.68 17.77
CA LEU A 138 -7.58 1.94 18.37
C LEU A 138 -7.55 0.49 17.93
N VAL A 139 -8.70 -0.20 18.00
CA VAL A 139 -8.80 -1.61 17.59
C VAL A 139 -8.55 -1.78 16.09
N LEU A 140 -9.11 -0.91 15.25
CA LEU A 140 -8.86 -0.96 13.80
C LEU A 140 -7.38 -0.77 13.49
N ALA A 141 -6.76 0.27 14.03
CA ALA A 141 -5.33 0.53 13.82
C ALA A 141 -4.45 -0.61 14.36
N TRP A 142 -4.75 -1.13 15.55
CA TRP A 142 -4.06 -2.28 16.11
C TRP A 142 -4.07 -3.47 15.16
N ARG A 143 -5.22 -3.78 14.57
CA ARG A 143 -5.38 -4.94 13.69
C ARG A 143 -4.72 -4.77 12.33
N THR A 144 -4.67 -3.54 11.78
CA THR A 144 -4.37 -3.34 10.37
C THR A 144 -3.11 -2.52 10.08
N LEU A 145 -2.64 -1.71 11.06
CA LEU A 145 -1.54 -0.80 10.81
C LEU A 145 -0.18 -1.45 11.15
N PRO A 146 0.74 -1.57 10.19
CA PRO A 146 2.13 -1.91 10.49
C PRO A 146 2.75 -0.84 11.40
N MET A 147 3.47 -1.28 12.44
CA MET A 147 4.10 -0.35 13.39
C MET A 147 5.36 -0.96 14.00
N SER A 148 6.31 -0.10 14.36
CA SER A 148 7.54 -0.53 15.02
C SER A 148 7.25 -1.18 16.38
N GLY A 149 8.20 -1.97 16.91
CA GLY A 149 8.08 -2.55 18.26
C GLY A 149 7.90 -1.51 19.35
N ASN A 150 8.51 -0.33 19.20
CA ASN A 150 8.32 0.78 20.13
C ASN A 150 6.89 1.34 20.10
N ASP A 151 6.31 1.47 18.91
CA ASP A 151 4.93 1.95 18.77
C ASP A 151 3.93 0.90 19.24
N GLN A 152 4.19 -0.39 18.97
CA GLN A 152 3.42 -1.49 19.51
C GLN A 152 3.41 -1.47 21.04
N ALA A 153 4.57 -1.25 21.68
CA ALA A 153 4.65 -1.13 23.13
C ALA A 153 3.80 0.03 23.65
N LYS A 154 3.85 1.21 23.03
CA LYS A 154 3.00 2.36 23.41
C LYS A 154 1.51 2.03 23.35
N PHE A 155 1.07 1.29 22.32
CA PHE A 155 -0.33 0.85 22.19
C PHE A 155 -0.72 -0.11 23.32
N ILE A 156 0.14 -1.08 23.63
CA ILE A 156 -0.11 -2.08 24.69
C ILE A 156 -0.12 -1.40 26.07
N ASP A 157 0.83 -0.52 26.35
CA ASP A 157 0.94 0.16 27.63
C ASP A 157 -0.28 1.05 27.89
N ALA A 158 -0.77 1.75 26.87
CA ALA A 158 -1.91 2.66 27.00
C ALA A 158 -3.27 1.94 26.93
N HIS A 159 -3.39 0.87 26.15
CA HIS A 159 -4.69 0.27 25.80
C HIS A 159 -4.71 -1.27 25.83
N GLY A 160 -3.76 -1.94 26.50
CA GLY A 160 -3.60 -3.39 26.52
C GLY A 160 -4.87 -4.20 26.75
N PRO A 161 -5.68 -3.89 27.78
CA PRO A 161 -6.93 -4.62 28.02
C PRO A 161 -7.92 -4.60 26.85
N LEU A 162 -8.02 -3.46 26.14
CA LEU A 162 -8.84 -3.31 24.94
C LEU A 162 -8.27 -4.12 23.77
N LEU A 163 -6.96 -4.16 23.61
CA LEU A 163 -6.29 -4.74 22.45
C LEU A 163 -6.06 -6.24 22.55
N LYS A 164 -5.99 -6.80 23.76
CA LYS A 164 -5.71 -8.22 24.02
C LYS A 164 -6.58 -9.18 23.21
N PRO A 165 -7.90 -9.00 23.07
CA PRO A 165 -8.74 -9.90 22.26
C PRO A 165 -8.43 -9.87 20.76
N HIS A 166 -7.63 -8.91 20.30
CA HIS A 166 -7.33 -8.66 18.90
C HIS A 166 -5.89 -9.03 18.48
N HIS A 167 -5.09 -9.66 19.38
CA HIS A 167 -3.70 -10.01 19.09
C HIS A 167 -3.57 -11.02 17.95
N ALA A 168 -4.37 -12.10 17.97
CA ALA A 168 -4.35 -13.09 16.90
C ALA A 168 -4.77 -12.51 15.54
N ALA A 169 -5.77 -11.60 15.53
CA ALA A 169 -6.21 -10.93 14.32
C ALA A 169 -5.14 -9.96 13.77
N ARG A 170 -4.35 -9.30 14.65
CA ARG A 170 -3.20 -8.51 14.23
C ARG A 170 -2.13 -9.38 13.59
N LEU A 171 -1.77 -10.49 14.24
CA LEU A 171 -0.77 -11.43 13.72
C LEU A 171 -1.16 -11.91 12.31
N ASP A 172 -2.42 -12.32 12.12
CA ASP A 172 -2.92 -12.78 10.84
C ASP A 172 -2.84 -11.68 9.76
N GLU A 173 -3.26 -10.45 10.09
CA GLU A 173 -3.19 -9.32 9.15
C GLU A 173 -1.75 -8.97 8.76
N MET A 174 -0.80 -8.96 9.72
CA MET A 174 0.61 -8.73 9.41
C MET A 174 1.17 -9.81 8.46
N LEU A 175 0.74 -11.05 8.60
CA LEU A 175 1.11 -12.13 7.68
C LEU A 175 0.49 -11.93 6.28
N TRP A 176 -0.76 -11.46 6.18
CA TRP A 176 -1.37 -11.12 4.89
C TRP A 176 -0.65 -9.97 4.19
N GLN A 177 -0.20 -8.98 4.95
CA GLN A 177 0.58 -7.84 4.45
C GLN A 177 2.06 -8.20 4.19
N ARG A 178 2.52 -9.39 4.59
CA ARG A 178 3.92 -9.84 4.54
C ARG A 178 4.87 -9.03 5.42
N GLU A 179 4.35 -8.42 6.46
CA GLU A 179 5.10 -7.68 7.47
C GLU A 179 5.65 -8.66 8.51
N HIS A 180 6.68 -9.42 8.10
CA HIS A 180 7.22 -10.53 8.91
C HIS A 180 7.87 -10.08 10.22
N ALA A 181 8.46 -8.90 10.25
CA ALA A 181 9.05 -8.35 11.46
C ALA A 181 7.97 -8.04 12.50
N GLU A 182 6.90 -7.39 12.06
CA GLU A 182 5.74 -7.03 12.87
C GLU A 182 4.97 -8.28 13.32
N ALA A 183 4.84 -9.28 12.45
CA ALA A 183 4.24 -10.57 12.81
C ALA A 183 5.02 -11.25 13.94
N ARG A 184 6.36 -11.26 13.89
CA ARG A 184 7.19 -11.85 14.95
C ARG A 184 7.10 -11.11 16.28
N GLN A 185 6.86 -9.82 16.28
CA GLN A 185 6.62 -9.04 17.50
C GLN A 185 5.36 -9.50 18.27
N MET A 186 4.45 -10.20 17.58
CA MET A 186 3.23 -10.74 18.21
C MET A 186 3.42 -12.09 18.91
N PHE A 187 4.54 -12.77 18.74
CA PHE A 187 4.73 -14.16 19.17
C PHE A 187 4.54 -14.39 20.67
N ASP A 188 4.93 -13.43 21.50
CA ASP A 188 4.77 -13.51 22.96
C ASP A 188 3.35 -13.08 23.43
N LEU A 189 2.50 -12.63 22.50
CA LEU A 189 1.16 -12.11 22.78
C LEU A 189 0.04 -13.04 22.31
N VAL A 190 0.39 -14.11 21.59
CA VAL A 190 -0.56 -15.05 20.99
C VAL A 190 -0.35 -16.47 21.52
N SER A 191 -1.23 -17.40 21.14
CA SER A 191 -1.08 -18.80 21.52
C SER A 191 0.06 -19.50 20.75
N ASP A 192 0.60 -20.59 21.31
CA ASP A 192 1.61 -21.42 20.62
C ASP A 192 1.08 -21.93 19.26
N ALA A 193 -0.22 -22.23 19.17
CA ALA A 193 -0.85 -22.66 17.93
C ALA A 193 -0.84 -21.53 16.86
N ASP A 194 -1.09 -20.27 17.25
CA ASP A 194 -1.03 -19.12 16.34
C ASP A 194 0.41 -18.82 15.94
N LYS A 195 1.35 -18.96 16.87
CA LYS A 195 2.78 -18.80 16.60
C LYS A 195 3.29 -19.85 15.60
N ALA A 196 2.97 -21.14 15.81
CA ALA A 196 3.35 -22.21 14.90
C ALA A 196 2.77 -21.99 13.49
N LEU A 197 1.50 -21.56 13.39
CA LEU A 197 0.88 -21.16 12.12
C LEU A 197 1.64 -20.02 11.46
N ALA A 198 2.01 -18.99 12.21
CA ALA A 198 2.74 -17.85 11.68
C ALA A 198 4.13 -18.26 11.17
N GLU A 199 4.86 -19.11 11.88
CA GLU A 199 6.16 -19.63 11.46
C GLU A 199 6.05 -20.41 10.14
N ALA A 200 5.05 -21.28 9.99
CA ALA A 200 4.79 -22.00 8.74
C ALA A 200 4.44 -21.08 7.58
N ARG A 201 3.60 -20.05 7.82
CA ARG A 201 3.25 -19.05 6.80
C ARG A 201 4.46 -18.21 6.38
N ILE A 202 5.28 -17.76 7.32
CA ILE A 202 6.51 -16.99 7.02
C ILE A 202 7.48 -17.83 6.19
N ALA A 203 7.69 -19.12 6.54
CA ALA A 203 8.55 -20.01 5.78
C ALA A 203 8.04 -20.21 4.33
N LEU A 204 6.74 -20.39 4.14
CA LEU A 204 6.12 -20.45 2.81
C LEU A 204 6.34 -19.14 2.01
N GLN A 205 6.14 -18.00 2.65
CA GLN A 205 6.29 -16.68 2.03
C GLN A 205 7.74 -16.37 1.64
N ASN A 206 8.71 -16.88 2.42
CA ASN A 206 10.14 -16.80 2.13
C ASN A 206 10.60 -17.80 1.06
N LEU A 207 9.74 -18.74 0.64
CA LEU A 207 10.06 -19.84 -0.27
C LEU A 207 11.08 -20.82 0.30
N ASP A 208 11.07 -21.06 1.59
CA ASP A 208 11.96 -22.01 2.26
C ASP A 208 11.78 -23.43 1.67
N GLY A 209 12.82 -24.26 1.81
CA GLY A 209 12.82 -25.59 1.17
C GLY A 209 11.98 -26.62 1.91
N ASP A 210 12.12 -26.69 3.23
CA ASP A 210 11.50 -27.71 4.07
C ASP A 210 10.33 -27.14 4.88
N VAL A 211 9.25 -26.79 4.17
CA VAL A 211 8.04 -26.25 4.81
C VAL A 211 7.09 -27.35 5.29
N ASN A 212 7.23 -28.58 4.79
CA ASN A 212 6.30 -29.66 5.12
C ASN A 212 6.34 -30.03 6.60
N ALA A 213 7.53 -30.12 7.21
CA ALA A 213 7.66 -30.40 8.62
C ALA A 213 6.94 -29.39 9.51
N LEU A 214 7.00 -28.09 9.15
CA LEU A 214 6.27 -27.04 9.87
C LEU A 214 4.75 -27.18 9.71
N ILE A 215 4.29 -27.52 8.49
CA ILE A 215 2.86 -27.69 8.19
C ILE A 215 2.30 -28.92 8.89
N ASP A 216 3.04 -30.06 8.88
CA ASP A 216 2.63 -31.31 9.49
C ASP A 216 2.61 -31.24 11.03
N ALA A 217 3.41 -30.36 11.61
CA ALA A 217 3.42 -30.10 13.06
C ALA A 217 2.26 -29.20 13.54
N LEU A 218 1.47 -28.62 12.63
CA LEU A 218 0.38 -27.72 13.01
C LEU A 218 -0.75 -28.48 13.71
N PRO A 219 -1.35 -27.90 14.76
CA PRO A 219 -2.59 -28.41 15.32
C PRO A 219 -3.69 -28.51 14.27
N ALA A 220 -4.54 -29.55 14.37
CA ALA A 220 -5.64 -29.77 13.41
C ALA A 220 -6.56 -28.54 13.23
N SER A 221 -6.72 -27.73 14.29
CA SER A 221 -7.49 -26.48 14.24
C SER A 221 -6.87 -25.40 13.35
N LYS A 222 -5.59 -25.50 13.01
CA LYS A 222 -4.86 -24.55 12.16
C LYS A 222 -4.56 -25.06 10.75
N ALA A 223 -4.67 -26.35 10.51
CA ALA A 223 -4.35 -26.98 9.22
C ALA A 223 -5.21 -26.44 8.06
N GLY A 224 -6.45 -26.01 8.34
CA GLY A 224 -7.38 -25.41 7.37
C GLY A 224 -7.35 -23.89 7.30
N ASP A 225 -6.40 -23.22 7.95
CA ASP A 225 -6.35 -21.76 7.98
C ASP A 225 -6.29 -21.16 6.56
N PRO A 226 -7.16 -20.19 6.22
CA PRO A 226 -7.23 -19.61 4.87
C PRO A 226 -5.93 -18.93 4.44
N GLY A 227 -5.24 -18.25 5.35
CA GLY A 227 -3.96 -17.61 5.07
C GLY A 227 -2.86 -18.62 4.78
N LEU A 228 -2.82 -19.74 5.54
CA LEU A 228 -1.93 -20.84 5.26
C LEU A 228 -2.18 -21.43 3.85
N GLN A 229 -3.44 -21.62 3.48
CA GLN A 229 -3.77 -22.17 2.17
C GLN A 229 -3.37 -21.20 1.03
N ALA A 230 -3.54 -19.89 1.23
CA ALA A 230 -3.09 -18.87 0.27
C ALA A 230 -1.55 -18.88 0.12
N ASP A 231 -0.81 -18.96 1.22
CA ASP A 231 0.64 -19.02 1.20
C ASP A 231 1.16 -20.33 0.59
N ARG A 232 0.52 -21.48 0.86
CA ARG A 232 0.80 -22.78 0.20
C ARG A 232 0.56 -22.71 -1.31
N PHE A 233 -0.53 -22.06 -1.73
CA PHE A 233 -0.83 -21.87 -3.14
C PHE A 233 0.25 -21.04 -3.83
N GLU A 234 0.63 -19.90 -3.28
CA GLU A 234 1.67 -19.04 -3.85
C GLU A 234 3.03 -19.75 -3.88
N TRP A 235 3.38 -20.47 -2.81
CA TRP A 235 4.61 -21.27 -2.73
C TRP A 235 4.65 -22.34 -3.83
N ARG A 236 3.57 -23.11 -4.05
CA ARG A 236 3.48 -24.12 -5.09
C ARG A 236 3.65 -23.53 -6.49
N ILE A 237 3.01 -22.39 -6.76
CA ILE A 237 3.18 -21.69 -8.04
C ILE A 237 4.65 -21.31 -8.26
N ARG A 238 5.30 -20.72 -7.26
CA ARG A 238 6.70 -20.27 -7.37
C ARG A 238 7.71 -21.42 -7.44
N LYS A 239 7.41 -22.55 -6.85
CA LYS A 239 8.24 -23.78 -6.93
C LYS A 239 7.93 -24.62 -8.19
N GLY A 240 6.99 -24.23 -9.05
CA GLY A 240 6.67 -24.93 -10.28
C GLY A 240 5.65 -26.07 -10.15
N TYR A 241 5.00 -26.22 -8.99
CA TYR A 241 3.99 -27.24 -8.75
C TYR A 241 2.60 -26.78 -9.24
N GLY A 242 2.48 -26.47 -10.54
CA GLY A 242 1.29 -25.83 -11.13
C GLY A 242 -0.01 -26.63 -10.96
N ASP A 243 0.01 -27.96 -11.19
CA ASP A 243 -1.20 -28.79 -11.06
C ASP A 243 -1.71 -28.83 -9.63
N SER A 244 -0.82 -29.07 -8.66
CA SER A 244 -1.22 -29.11 -7.25
C SER A 244 -1.62 -27.74 -6.70
N ALA A 245 -1.10 -26.64 -7.28
CA ALA A 245 -1.56 -25.30 -6.98
C ALA A 245 -2.98 -25.04 -7.52
N LYS A 246 -3.25 -25.49 -8.74
CA LYS A 246 -4.59 -25.42 -9.34
C LYS A 246 -5.62 -26.18 -8.50
N ASP A 247 -5.31 -27.42 -8.09
CA ASP A 247 -6.22 -28.23 -7.28
C ASP A 247 -6.51 -27.57 -5.93
N LEU A 248 -5.48 -26.99 -5.29
CA LEU A 248 -5.63 -26.25 -4.04
C LEU A 248 -6.51 -24.99 -4.25
N MET A 249 -6.28 -24.23 -5.32
CA MET A 249 -7.10 -23.06 -5.63
C MET A 249 -8.57 -23.44 -5.83
N LEU A 250 -8.85 -24.52 -6.55
CA LEU A 250 -10.23 -25.00 -6.78
C LEU A 250 -10.87 -25.43 -5.46
N SER A 251 -10.17 -26.17 -4.61
CA SER A 251 -10.70 -26.61 -3.31
C SER A 251 -10.98 -25.46 -2.35
N GLN A 252 -10.23 -24.35 -2.40
CA GLN A 252 -10.48 -23.17 -1.57
C GLN A 252 -11.54 -22.24 -2.16
N SER A 253 -11.92 -22.37 -3.44
CA SER A 253 -12.87 -21.50 -4.13
C SER A 253 -14.33 -21.77 -3.79
N VAL A 254 -14.61 -22.53 -2.74
CA VAL A 254 -15.96 -22.89 -2.32
C VAL A 254 -16.70 -21.75 -1.59
N SER A 255 -15.94 -20.83 -0.98
CA SER A 255 -16.51 -19.66 -0.31
C SER A 255 -15.47 -18.54 -0.12
N ALA A 256 -15.94 -17.32 0.13
CA ALA A 256 -15.08 -16.20 0.52
C ALA A 256 -14.34 -16.48 1.84
N ALA A 257 -14.99 -17.15 2.78
CA ALA A 257 -14.39 -17.52 4.06
C ALA A 257 -13.22 -18.52 3.88
N ALA A 258 -13.35 -19.49 2.98
CA ALA A 258 -12.27 -20.44 2.67
C ALA A 258 -11.06 -19.76 2.00
N LEU A 259 -11.30 -18.68 1.25
CA LEU A 259 -10.23 -17.87 0.64
C LEU A 259 -9.57 -16.91 1.63
N GLY A 260 -10.23 -16.55 2.72
CA GLY A 260 -9.78 -15.55 3.70
C GLY A 260 -9.79 -14.14 3.11
N GLN A 261 -8.78 -13.81 2.29
CA GLN A 261 -8.70 -12.57 1.51
C GLN A 261 -8.82 -12.86 0.00
N PRO A 262 -10.02 -12.86 -0.59
CA PRO A 262 -10.23 -13.22 -2.00
C PRO A 262 -9.39 -12.41 -2.99
N ALA A 263 -9.14 -11.14 -2.68
CA ALA A 263 -8.32 -10.26 -3.50
C ALA A 263 -6.87 -10.76 -3.65
N ALA A 264 -6.29 -11.40 -2.62
CA ALA A 264 -4.94 -11.94 -2.66
C ALA A 264 -4.77 -13.04 -3.73
N TRP A 265 -5.83 -13.77 -4.03
CA TRP A 265 -5.84 -14.82 -5.05
C TRP A 265 -6.05 -14.29 -6.48
N ALA A 266 -6.63 -13.10 -6.63
CA ALA A 266 -7.17 -12.61 -7.90
C ALA A 266 -6.16 -12.57 -9.04
N ASN A 267 -4.93 -12.08 -8.80
CA ASN A 267 -3.91 -11.95 -9.83
C ASN A 267 -3.44 -13.31 -10.35
N ARG A 268 -3.21 -14.26 -9.45
CA ARG A 268 -2.78 -15.63 -9.82
C ARG A 268 -3.90 -16.40 -10.50
N ARG A 269 -5.14 -16.24 -10.04
CA ARG A 269 -6.31 -16.84 -10.69
C ARG A 269 -6.44 -16.36 -12.13
N ARG A 270 -6.33 -15.04 -12.37
CA ARG A 270 -6.37 -14.47 -13.73
C ARG A 270 -5.21 -14.95 -14.60
N ALA A 271 -4.00 -15.07 -14.06
CA ALA A 271 -2.84 -15.59 -14.78
C ALA A 271 -3.04 -17.05 -15.14
N LEU A 272 -3.49 -17.89 -14.20
CA LEU A 272 -3.76 -19.31 -14.43
C LEU A 272 -4.87 -19.51 -15.45
N ALA A 273 -5.98 -18.77 -15.35
CA ALA A 273 -7.07 -18.81 -16.31
C ALA A 273 -6.60 -18.46 -17.73
N ARG A 274 -5.74 -17.45 -17.90
CA ARG A 274 -5.14 -17.13 -19.21
C ARG A 274 -4.27 -18.27 -19.74
N THR A 275 -3.41 -18.84 -18.91
CA THR A 275 -2.55 -19.96 -19.30
C THR A 275 -3.37 -21.16 -19.76
N LEU A 276 -4.44 -21.48 -19.03
CA LEU A 276 -5.35 -22.57 -19.41
C LEU A 276 -6.15 -22.27 -20.69
N ALA A 277 -6.50 -21.00 -20.92
CA ALA A 277 -7.21 -20.58 -22.12
C ALA A 277 -6.31 -20.54 -23.38
N THR A 278 -5.02 -20.21 -23.22
CA THR A 278 -4.05 -20.07 -24.34
C THR A 278 -3.20 -21.31 -24.58
N GLY A 279 -3.00 -22.12 -23.57
CA GLY A 279 -2.05 -23.23 -23.55
C GLY A 279 -2.68 -24.61 -23.76
N THR A 280 -3.41 -24.87 -24.84
CA THR A 280 -4.02 -26.16 -25.21
C THR A 280 -5.54 -26.20 -25.02
N LEU A 281 -6.23 -25.56 -25.89
CA LEU A 281 -7.67 -25.74 -26.12
C LEU A 281 -8.08 -27.18 -26.52
N GLY A 282 -7.17 -28.13 -26.44
CA GLY A 282 -7.42 -29.52 -26.88
C GLY A 282 -8.01 -30.46 -25.81
N LYS A 283 -8.01 -30.11 -24.50
CA LYS A 283 -8.43 -31.07 -23.44
C LYS A 283 -9.16 -30.50 -22.23
N TRP A 284 -9.53 -29.23 -22.18
CA TRP A 284 -10.25 -28.68 -21.02
C TRP A 284 -11.64 -28.27 -21.40
N ASN A 285 -12.61 -29.01 -20.91
CA ASN A 285 -14.01 -28.80 -21.07
C ASN A 285 -14.45 -27.47 -20.43
N ILE A 286 -15.47 -26.85 -20.96
CA ILE A 286 -16.13 -25.57 -20.71
C ILE A 286 -16.35 -25.20 -19.21
N ASP A 287 -16.18 -26.13 -18.29
CA ASP A 287 -16.41 -25.95 -16.85
C ASP A 287 -15.44 -25.00 -16.14
N VAL A 288 -14.15 -24.94 -16.55
CA VAL A 288 -13.19 -24.03 -15.93
C VAL A 288 -13.49 -22.56 -16.25
N SER A 289 -14.04 -22.30 -17.45
CA SER A 289 -14.42 -20.95 -17.86
C SER A 289 -15.70 -20.46 -17.17
N ARG A 290 -16.58 -21.38 -16.76
CA ARG A 290 -17.77 -21.09 -15.95
C ARG A 290 -17.34 -20.76 -14.52
N HIS A 291 -16.52 -21.62 -13.91
CA HIS A 291 -16.03 -21.42 -12.54
C HIS A 291 -15.19 -20.14 -12.40
N ALA A 292 -14.34 -19.84 -13.39
CA ALA A 292 -13.60 -18.58 -13.42
C ALA A 292 -14.51 -17.35 -13.53
N ARG A 293 -15.64 -17.44 -14.25
CA ARG A 293 -16.62 -16.35 -14.36
C ARG A 293 -17.44 -16.20 -13.10
N GLU A 294 -17.88 -17.29 -12.48
CA GLU A 294 -18.63 -17.27 -11.23
C GLU A 294 -17.80 -16.72 -10.05
N CYS A 295 -16.48 -17.01 -10.04
CA CYS A 295 -15.56 -16.49 -9.03
C CYS A 295 -15.07 -15.06 -9.31
N LEU A 296 -15.26 -14.52 -10.50
CA LEU A 296 -14.90 -13.16 -10.92
C LEU A 296 -16.13 -12.23 -11.01
N ALA A 297 -17.33 -12.75 -10.79
CA ALA A 297 -18.52 -11.91 -10.66
C ALA A 297 -18.28 -10.91 -9.51
N PRO A 298 -18.59 -9.62 -9.69
CA PRO A 298 -18.58 -8.67 -8.58
C PRO A 298 -19.56 -9.22 -7.55
N THR A 299 -19.08 -9.53 -6.36
CA THR A 299 -19.97 -9.69 -5.21
C THR A 299 -20.50 -8.29 -4.93
N ASP A 300 -21.77 -8.06 -5.18
CA ASP A 300 -22.50 -6.87 -4.73
C ASP A 300 -22.36 -6.80 -3.20
N TYR A 301 -21.40 -5.98 -2.76
CA TYR A 301 -21.35 -5.54 -1.38
C TYR A 301 -22.36 -4.39 -1.25
N MET A 302 -23.60 -4.70 -0.85
CA MET A 302 -24.44 -3.72 -0.16
C MET A 302 -24.03 -3.60 1.30
#